data_096135cd9c512af96b901a91e84232d0
#
_entry.id   096135cd9c512af96b901a91e84232d0
#
_cell.length_a   1.000
_cell.length_b   1.000
_cell.length_c   1.000
_cell.angle_alpha   90.00
_cell.angle_beta   90.00
_cell.angle_gamma   90.00
#
_symmetry.space_group_name_H-M   'P 1'
#
loop_
_entity.id
_entity.type
_entity.pdbx_description
1 polymer ?
#
loop_
_entity_poly.entity_id
_entity_poly.type
_entity_poly.pdbx_seq_one_letter_code
_entity_poly.pdbx_strand_id
1 'polypeptide(L)'
;MKLTPKEEERLTVFTAAEVARRRKRRGVLLSHPEAVAYISDWCIERAREGQSVAAIRSGATGLLGRDDVMEGVPEMIDMIQVEPMFPDGTKLVTVHDPIRADSVDGGDDDDDATHGTDAAAGEGEPE
;
A
#
# COMPACT_ATOMS: atom_id res chain seq x y z
N MET A 1 -14.11 8.01 -22.61
CA MET A 1 -12.69 8.00 -22.31
C MET A 1 -12.13 6.62 -22.58
N LYS A 2 -11.01 6.59 -23.27
CA LYS A 2 -10.37 5.31 -23.55
C LYS A 2 -9.13 5.16 -22.69
N LEU A 3 -9.05 4.06 -21.97
CA LEU A 3 -7.92 3.77 -21.08
C LEU A 3 -7.07 2.67 -21.70
N THR A 4 -5.77 2.77 -21.48
CA THR A 4 -4.88 1.66 -21.85
C THR A 4 -5.11 0.51 -20.86
N PRO A 5 -4.73 -0.72 -21.24
CA PRO A 5 -4.82 -1.85 -20.29
C PRO A 5 -4.09 -1.56 -18.99
N LYS A 6 -2.97 -0.86 -19.06
CA LYS A 6 -2.20 -0.54 -17.86
C LYS A 6 -2.96 0.43 -16.95
N GLU A 7 -3.65 1.39 -17.55
CA GLU A 7 -4.45 2.33 -16.79
C GLU A 7 -5.65 1.64 -16.15
N GLU A 8 -6.26 0.69 -16.87
CA GLU A 8 -7.37 -0.08 -16.31
C GLU A 8 -6.91 -0.92 -15.13
N GLU A 9 -5.75 -1.53 -15.26
CA GLU A 9 -5.18 -2.33 -14.17
C GLU A 9 -4.94 -1.45 -12.95
N ARG A 10 -4.40 -0.26 -13.18
CA ARG A 10 -4.15 0.68 -12.08
C ARG A 10 -5.43 1.04 -11.33
N LEU A 11 -6.50 1.29 -12.08
CA LEU A 11 -7.78 1.63 -11.46
C LEU A 11 -8.38 0.45 -10.74
N THR A 12 -8.17 -0.76 -11.25
CA THR A 12 -8.65 -1.97 -10.57
C THR A 12 -7.96 -2.14 -9.24
N VAL A 13 -6.64 -1.96 -9.20
CA VAL A 13 -5.88 -2.05 -7.97
C VAL A 13 -6.36 -1.00 -6.97
N PHE A 14 -6.56 0.23 -7.45
CA PHE A 14 -7.06 1.29 -6.58
C PHE A 14 -8.43 0.94 -5.99
N THR A 15 -9.34 0.45 -6.83
CA THR A 15 -10.69 0.11 -6.36
C THR A 15 -10.62 -0.99 -5.31
N ALA A 16 -9.83 -2.02 -5.56
CA ALA A 16 -9.66 -3.11 -4.59
C ALA A 16 -9.04 -2.60 -3.29
N ALA A 17 -8.07 -1.70 -3.41
CA ALA A 17 -7.42 -1.13 -2.23
C ALA A 17 -8.38 -0.26 -1.44
N GLU A 18 -9.27 0.46 -2.13
CA GLU A 18 -10.25 1.28 -1.43
C GLU A 18 -11.23 0.43 -0.64
N VAL A 19 -11.67 -0.68 -1.22
CA VAL A 19 -12.51 -1.64 -0.49
C VAL A 19 -11.77 -2.14 0.74
N ALA A 20 -10.49 -2.49 0.57
CA ALA A 20 -9.68 -2.98 1.68
C ALA A 20 -9.55 -1.93 2.78
N ARG A 21 -9.31 -0.67 2.41
CA ARG A 21 -9.20 0.41 3.40
C ARG A 21 -10.46 0.56 4.22
N ARG A 22 -11.62 0.49 3.56
CA ARG A 22 -12.90 0.60 4.25
C ARG A 22 -13.10 -0.55 5.23
N ARG A 23 -12.75 -1.76 4.81
CA ARG A 23 -12.90 -2.93 5.67
C ARG A 23 -11.96 -2.85 6.86
N LYS A 24 -10.71 -2.44 6.61
CA LYS A 24 -9.73 -2.30 7.69
C LYS A 24 -10.22 -1.31 8.75
N ARG A 25 -10.76 -0.17 8.31
CA ARG A 25 -11.25 0.84 9.25
C ARG A 25 -12.41 0.32 10.11
N ARG A 26 -13.18 -0.63 9.58
CA ARG A 26 -14.29 -1.23 10.33
C ARG A 26 -13.87 -2.43 11.15
N GLY A 27 -12.58 -2.75 11.17
CA GLY A 27 -12.08 -3.88 11.93
C GLY A 27 -12.32 -5.22 11.28
N VAL A 28 -12.62 -5.24 9.98
CA VAL A 28 -12.82 -6.48 9.24
C VAL A 28 -11.47 -6.96 8.74
N LEU A 29 -11.16 -8.23 8.97
CA LEU A 29 -9.88 -8.80 8.56
C LEU A 29 -9.80 -8.89 7.05
N LEU A 30 -8.64 -8.50 6.51
CA LEU A 30 -8.45 -8.48 5.06
C LEU A 30 -8.11 -9.86 4.52
N SER A 31 -8.66 -10.17 3.34
CA SER A 31 -8.31 -11.37 2.60
C SER A 31 -6.99 -11.19 1.89
N HIS A 32 -6.47 -12.27 1.32
CA HIS A 32 -5.22 -12.24 0.56
C HIS A 32 -5.24 -11.16 -0.54
N PRO A 33 -6.21 -11.17 -1.48
CA PRO A 33 -6.19 -10.15 -2.52
C PRO A 33 -6.40 -8.74 -2.01
N GLU A 34 -7.15 -8.58 -0.92
CA GLU A 34 -7.34 -7.25 -0.33
C GLU A 34 -6.03 -6.72 0.25
N ALA A 35 -5.27 -7.58 0.92
CA ALA A 35 -3.99 -7.18 1.48
C ALA A 35 -3.00 -6.81 0.37
N VAL A 36 -2.97 -7.61 -0.70
CA VAL A 36 -2.08 -7.32 -1.82
C VAL A 36 -2.43 -5.98 -2.46
N ALA A 37 -3.71 -5.73 -2.68
CA ALA A 37 -4.15 -4.48 -3.30
C ALA A 37 -3.82 -3.28 -2.41
N TYR A 38 -4.04 -3.42 -1.10
CA TYR A 38 -3.77 -2.37 -0.13
C TYR A 38 -2.32 -1.92 -0.19
N ILE A 39 -1.41 -2.89 -0.16
CA ILE A 39 0.02 -2.61 -0.15
C ILE A 39 0.47 -2.10 -1.52
N SER A 40 -0.02 -2.71 -2.59
CA SER A 40 0.37 -2.32 -3.95
C SER A 40 -0.03 -0.88 -4.25
N ASP A 41 -1.25 -0.49 -3.89
CA ASP A 41 -1.74 0.86 -4.11
C ASP A 41 -0.87 1.88 -3.36
N TRP A 42 -0.53 1.56 -2.12
CA TRP A 42 0.33 2.44 -1.33
C TRP A 42 1.68 2.64 -2.03
N CYS A 43 2.27 1.56 -2.51
CA CYS A 43 3.57 1.65 -3.21
C CYS A 43 3.47 2.52 -4.45
N ILE A 44 2.41 2.35 -5.22
CA ILE A 44 2.22 3.09 -6.46
C ILE A 44 2.09 4.59 -6.16
N GLU A 45 1.33 4.94 -5.12
CA GLU A 45 1.15 6.34 -4.77
C GLU A 45 2.43 6.98 -4.24
N ARG A 46 3.20 6.24 -3.43
CA ARG A 46 4.48 6.76 -2.93
C ARG A 46 5.46 7.00 -4.08
N ALA A 47 5.45 6.11 -5.06
CA ALA A 47 6.30 6.28 -6.24
C ALA A 47 5.91 7.55 -7.01
N ARG A 48 4.64 7.78 -7.16
CA ARG A 48 4.13 8.97 -7.85
C ARG A 48 4.56 10.24 -7.14
N GLU A 49 4.66 10.18 -5.81
CA GLU A 49 5.10 11.31 -5.01
C GLU A 49 6.60 11.53 -5.07
N GLY A 50 7.36 10.59 -5.61
CA GLY A 50 8.79 10.75 -5.76
C GLY A 50 9.64 10.09 -4.69
N GLN A 51 9.05 9.24 -3.84
CA GLN A 51 9.86 8.50 -2.87
C GLN A 51 10.75 7.50 -3.58
N SER A 52 11.88 7.18 -2.96
CA SER A 52 12.83 6.25 -3.56
C SER A 52 12.33 4.81 -3.44
N VAL A 53 12.87 3.94 -4.29
CA VAL A 53 12.55 2.51 -4.22
C VAL A 53 12.85 1.97 -2.82
N ALA A 54 14.00 2.34 -2.26
CA ALA A 54 14.39 1.86 -0.93
C ALA A 54 13.41 2.32 0.14
N ALA A 55 12.98 3.58 0.09
CA ALA A 55 12.03 4.11 1.06
C ALA A 55 10.69 3.40 0.97
N ILE A 56 10.24 3.13 -0.26
CA ILE A 56 8.97 2.46 -0.49
C ILE A 56 9.03 1.02 0.04
N ARG A 57 10.12 0.29 -0.27
CA ARG A 57 10.28 -1.08 0.22
C ARG A 57 10.22 -1.12 1.74
N SER A 58 10.91 -0.19 2.39
CA SER A 58 10.94 -0.15 3.84
C SER A 58 9.58 0.17 4.42
N GLY A 59 8.93 1.21 3.89
CA GLY A 59 7.62 1.64 4.41
C GLY A 59 6.54 0.60 4.20
N ALA A 60 6.62 -0.13 3.10
CA ALA A 60 5.59 -1.11 2.75
C ALA A 60 5.51 -2.26 3.74
N THR A 61 6.56 -2.53 4.51
CA THR A 61 6.55 -3.62 5.49
C THR A 61 5.92 -3.22 6.82
N GLY A 62 5.47 -1.99 6.94
CA GLY A 62 4.83 -1.50 8.16
C GLY A 62 3.39 -1.09 7.97
N LEU A 63 2.76 -1.46 6.86
CA LEU A 63 1.39 -1.02 6.58
C LEU A 63 0.35 -1.88 7.24
N LEU A 64 0.55 -3.19 7.24
CA LEU A 64 -0.39 -4.16 7.78
C LEU A 64 0.32 -5.06 8.76
N GLY A 65 -0.34 -5.32 9.89
CA GLY A 65 0.12 -6.33 10.83
C GLY A 65 -0.68 -7.61 10.65
N ARG A 66 -0.26 -8.66 11.31
CA ARG A 66 -0.97 -9.94 11.26
C ARG A 66 -2.40 -9.81 11.79
N ASP A 67 -2.61 -8.85 12.68
CA ASP A 67 -3.94 -8.60 13.26
C ASP A 67 -4.91 -7.96 12.25
N ASP A 68 -4.40 -7.45 11.14
CA ASP A 68 -5.24 -6.78 10.14
C ASP A 68 -5.76 -7.72 9.08
N VAL A 69 -5.25 -8.94 9.01
CA VAL A 69 -5.55 -9.86 7.92
C VAL A 69 -6.05 -11.20 8.45
N MET A 70 -6.69 -11.96 7.57
CA MET A 70 -7.17 -13.28 7.93
C MET A 70 -6.01 -14.21 8.22
N GLU A 71 -6.27 -15.24 9.01
CA GLU A 71 -5.27 -16.23 9.35
C GLU A 71 -4.72 -16.87 8.09
N GLY A 72 -3.40 -17.02 8.02
CA GLY A 72 -2.73 -17.63 6.88
C GLY A 72 -2.34 -16.65 5.79
N VAL A 73 -2.92 -15.45 5.78
CA VAL A 73 -2.60 -14.47 4.73
C VAL A 73 -1.14 -14.06 4.75
N PRO A 74 -0.52 -13.76 5.91
CA PRO A 74 0.89 -13.37 5.88
C PRO A 74 1.79 -14.42 5.25
N GLU A 75 1.51 -15.70 5.51
CA GLU A 75 2.33 -16.79 4.96
C GLU A 75 2.10 -16.99 3.46
N MET A 76 0.96 -16.52 2.95
CA MET A 76 0.67 -16.65 1.52
C MET A 76 1.34 -15.56 0.70
N ILE A 77 1.83 -14.51 1.32
CA ILE A 77 2.42 -13.37 0.59
C ILE A 77 3.92 -13.32 0.89
N ASP A 78 4.70 -14.07 0.11
CA ASP A 78 6.16 -14.03 0.24
C ASP A 78 6.72 -12.71 -0.24
N MET A 79 6.16 -12.19 -1.32
CA MET A 79 6.59 -10.92 -1.85
C MET A 79 5.48 -10.29 -2.68
N ILE A 80 5.57 -8.98 -2.84
CA ILE A 80 4.72 -8.23 -3.74
C ILE A 80 5.64 -7.50 -4.70
N GLN A 81 5.33 -7.58 -6.00
CA GLN A 81 6.09 -6.86 -7.02
C GLN A 81 5.15 -5.91 -7.75
N VAL A 82 5.54 -4.65 -7.83
CA VAL A 82 4.79 -3.65 -8.58
C VAL A 82 5.76 -2.86 -9.44
N GLU A 83 5.26 -2.33 -10.55
CA GLU A 83 6.06 -1.49 -11.45
C GLU A 83 5.44 -0.11 -11.57
N PRO A 84 5.53 0.69 -10.52
CA PRO A 84 4.89 2.00 -10.55
C PRO A 84 5.67 3.00 -11.39
N MET A 85 5.00 4.06 -11.76
CA MET A 85 5.60 5.18 -12.48
C MET A 85 6.18 6.15 -11.47
N PHE A 86 7.49 6.27 -11.44
CA PHE A 86 8.19 7.31 -10.68
C PHE A 86 8.31 8.55 -11.56
N PRO A 87 8.66 9.71 -10.98
CA PRO A 87 8.83 10.90 -11.80
C PRO A 87 9.84 10.74 -12.93
N ASP A 88 10.83 9.86 -12.74
CA ASP A 88 11.85 9.63 -13.76
C ASP A 88 11.65 8.32 -14.53
N GLY A 89 10.47 7.72 -14.44
CA GLY A 89 10.15 6.55 -15.24
C GLY A 89 9.68 5.38 -14.41
N THR A 90 9.38 4.29 -15.10
CA THR A 90 8.89 3.06 -14.46
C THR A 90 10.04 2.29 -13.82
N LYS A 91 9.85 1.81 -12.60
CA LYS A 91 10.83 1.00 -11.89
C LYS A 91 10.11 -0.12 -11.16
N LEU A 92 10.81 -1.24 -11.01
CA LEU A 92 10.27 -2.38 -10.28
C LEU A 92 10.52 -2.21 -8.77
N VAL A 93 9.47 -2.39 -7.99
CA VAL A 93 9.57 -2.40 -6.53
C VAL A 93 9.19 -3.79 -6.06
N THR A 94 10.09 -4.44 -5.33
CA THR A 94 9.84 -5.76 -4.75
C THR A 94 9.84 -5.62 -3.24
N VAL A 95 8.73 -6.00 -2.62
CA VAL A 95 8.59 -5.97 -1.15
C VAL A 95 8.55 -7.41 -0.67
N HIS A 96 9.57 -7.80 0.09
CA HIS A 96 9.65 -9.15 0.65
C HIS A 96 8.96 -9.19 2.00
N ASP A 97 8.19 -10.26 2.24
CA ASP A 97 7.52 -10.50 3.51
C ASP A 97 6.86 -9.22 4.05
N PRO A 98 5.86 -8.71 3.33
CA PRO A 98 5.32 -7.39 3.66
C PRO A 98 4.56 -7.33 4.99
N ILE A 99 4.06 -8.46 5.49
CA ILE A 99 3.31 -8.49 6.75
C ILE A 99 4.14 -9.21 7.79
N ARG A 100 4.80 -8.44 8.66
CA ARG A 100 5.81 -9.00 9.58
C ARG A 100 5.40 -8.90 11.04
N ALA A 101 4.95 -7.72 11.47
CA ALA A 101 4.64 -7.48 12.88
C ALA A 101 3.24 -8.00 13.20
N ASP A 102 3.00 -8.28 14.47
CA ASP A 102 1.67 -8.69 14.90
C ASP A 102 0.68 -7.55 14.72
N SER A 103 1.11 -6.33 15.04
CA SER A 103 0.25 -5.16 14.86
C SER A 103 1.09 -3.97 14.41
N VAL A 104 0.44 -3.03 13.74
CA VAL A 104 1.08 -1.80 13.29
C VAL A 104 0.19 -0.64 13.72
N ASP A 105 0.74 0.57 13.66
CA ASP A 105 0.04 1.74 14.15
C ASP A 105 -1.03 2.24 13.19
N GLY A 106 -1.28 1.56 12.12
CA GLY A 106 -2.36 1.89 11.21
C GLY A 106 -2.21 3.23 10.51
N GLY A 107 -0.98 3.68 10.35
CA GLY A 107 -0.75 5.02 9.84
C GLY A 107 -1.27 5.26 8.44
N ASP A 108 -1.41 4.21 7.65
CA ASP A 108 -1.85 4.38 6.28
C ASP A 108 -3.31 4.79 6.18
N ASP A 109 -4.10 4.51 7.19
CA ASP A 109 -5.50 4.90 7.17
C ASP A 109 -5.66 6.40 7.09
N ASP A 110 -4.67 7.12 7.53
CA ASP A 110 -4.73 8.57 7.58
C ASP A 110 -4.52 9.22 6.21
N ASP A 111 -4.08 8.46 5.24
CA ASP A 111 -3.88 9.00 3.90
C ASP A 111 -5.15 9.61 3.34
N ASP A 112 -6.27 9.15 3.79
CA ASP A 112 -7.54 9.68 3.30
C ASP A 112 -7.78 11.09 3.74
N ALA A 113 -7.25 11.40 4.83
CA ALA A 113 -7.48 12.73 5.30
C ALA A 113 -6.74 13.73 4.44
N THR A 114 -6.63 13.58 4.33
CA THR A 114 -6.02 14.40 3.80
C THR A 114 -5.33 15.07 3.70
N HIS A 115 -5.23 14.71 4.17
CA HIS A 115 -4.55 15.09 4.15
C HIS A 115 -4.04 15.66 4.30
N GLY A 116 -3.92 15.74 4.67
CA GLY A 116 -3.39 16.18 4.84
C GLY A 116 -2.78 16.56 5.49
N THR A 117 -2.76 16.76 6.09
CA THR A 117 -2.02 17.01 6.61
C THR A 117 -1.17 17.03 6.97
N ASP A 118 -0.97 17.04 7.34
CA ASP A 118 -0.05 16.94 7.49
C ASP A 118 0.66 17.00 7.53
N ALA A 119 0.58 17.18 7.93
CA ALA A 119 1.28 17.04 7.82
C ALA A 119 1.99 16.89 7.74
N ALA A 120 1.85 17.10 8.04
CA ALA A 120 2.50 16.79 7.82
C ALA A 120 3.16 16.41 7.71
N ALA A 121 2.97 16.55 8.04
CA ALA A 121 3.52 16.01 7.77
C ALA A 121 4.15 15.49 7.74
N GLY A 122 4.11 15.60 7.98
CA GLY A 122 4.64 15.00 7.79
C GLY A 122 5.14 14.55 8.10
N GLU A 123 5.16 14.62 8.64
CA GLU A 123 5.64 14.10 8.72
C GLU A 123 6.29 13.58 8.65
N GLY A 124 6.16 13.67 8.83
CA GLY A 124 6.77 13.13 8.50
C GLY A 124 7.34 12.70 8.49
N GLU A 125 7.48 12.84 8.90
CA GLU A 125 8.05 12.50 8.61
C GLU A 125 8.69 12.03 8.49
N PRO A 126 8.87 12.13 8.80
CA PRO A 126 9.56 11.74 8.36
C PRO A 126 9.95 11.28 8.00
N GLU A 127 9.66 11.48 8.23
CA GLU A 127 9.99 11.16 7.55
C GLU A 127 10.31 10.82 7.27
#